data_1fcd00681bcd3a0b88dd5d0e377864d9
#
_entry.id   1fcd00681bcd3a0b88dd5d0e377864d9
#
_cell.length_a   1.000
_cell.length_b   1.000
_cell.length_c   1.000
_cell.angle_alpha   90.00
_cell.angle_beta   90.00
_cell.angle_gamma   90.00
#
_symmetry.space_group_name_H-M   'P 1'
#
loop_
_entity.id
_entity.type
_entity.pdbx_description
1 polymer ?
#
loop_
_entity_poly.entity_id
_entity_poly.type
_entity_poly.pdbx_seq_one_letter_code
_entity_poly.pdbx_strand_id
1 'polypeptide(L)'
;MKKIRYFLLFTLCLLLLGSSFPALAADGAPIAENLELTTYRGISVGGRLKAFDPEGEEVHFRITTEPRKGSLTLGDDGEFVYTPADGKRGRDYFGYCASDPNGNVSQEATVVITIRKTGKGAGYADTAGLSCEYAACVLAEKGLFTGRCVCGQYLFEPEETVTCGEFLTLCMETAGIEPVETAVSTEAEVTAAPAWVQQYVDAAMSEGCPIPTFGEGAFDADAPVTLGAAAQTLSKALRITPLASANVEESAEARAIQELAACGLLPLDMAAETSLTRGQAAELLLKALQLIEERG
;
A
#
# COMPACT_ATOMS: atom_id res chain seq x y z
N MET A 1 2.25 22.11 72.97
CA MET A 1 3.30 21.63 72.07
C MET A 1 2.81 20.54 71.09
N LYS A 2 1.88 19.62 71.42
CA LYS A 2 1.36 18.60 70.46
C LYS A 2 0.55 19.17 69.29
N LYS A 3 -0.25 20.25 69.50
CA LYS A 3 -1.07 20.85 68.42
C LYS A 3 -0.24 21.59 67.34
N ILE A 4 0.91 22.11 67.66
CA ILE A 4 1.81 22.81 66.74
C ILE A 4 2.53 21.78 65.83
N ARG A 5 2.83 20.56 66.33
CA ARG A 5 3.44 19.50 65.51
C ARG A 5 2.50 18.96 64.42
N TYR A 6 1.19 18.87 64.66
CA TYR A 6 0.21 18.45 63.69
C TYR A 6 -0.05 19.55 62.62
N PHE A 7 0.03 20.80 62.98
CA PHE A 7 -0.10 21.90 62.04
C PHE A 7 1.09 21.99 61.09
N LEU A 8 2.30 21.77 61.58
CA LEU A 8 3.52 21.73 60.76
C LEU A 8 3.56 20.48 59.84
N LEU A 9 3.05 19.32 60.29
CA LEU A 9 2.92 18.12 59.46
C LEU A 9 1.84 18.28 58.39
N PHE A 10 0.73 18.96 58.67
CA PHE A 10 -0.34 19.22 57.72
C PHE A 10 0.07 20.22 56.63
N THR A 11 0.81 21.28 56.99
CA THR A 11 1.36 22.25 56.02
C THR A 11 2.47 21.64 55.16
N LEU A 12 3.28 20.71 55.71
CA LEU A 12 4.29 20.00 54.92
C LEU A 12 3.64 18.97 53.94
N CYS A 13 2.55 18.33 54.33
CA CYS A 13 1.78 17.46 53.43
C CYS A 13 1.05 18.25 52.34
N LEU A 14 0.56 19.45 52.64
CA LEU A 14 -0.10 20.32 51.64
C LEU A 14 0.88 20.89 50.62
N LEU A 15 2.15 21.11 51.02
CA LEU A 15 3.22 21.58 50.13
C LEU A 15 3.73 20.47 49.19
N LEU A 16 3.52 19.17 49.51
CA LEU A 16 3.88 18.05 48.69
C LEU A 16 2.78 17.65 47.66
N LEU A 17 1.55 18.18 47.83
CA LEU A 17 0.44 17.95 46.91
C LEU A 17 0.30 18.99 45.80
N GLY A 18 1.16 19.99 45.75
CA GLY A 18 1.06 21.13 44.85
C GLY A 18 2.08 21.17 43.70
N SER A 19 3.00 20.21 43.59
CA SER A 19 3.94 20.14 42.48
C SER A 19 3.62 18.94 41.58
N SER A 20 2.50 18.99 40.90
CA SER A 20 2.40 18.32 39.62
C SER A 20 3.31 19.07 38.64
N PHE A 21 4.61 18.76 38.68
CA PHE A 21 5.43 19.02 37.50
C PHE A 21 4.73 18.25 36.36
N PRO A 22 4.37 18.91 35.25
CA PRO A 22 4.09 18.12 34.04
C PRO A 22 5.35 17.26 33.86
N ALA A 23 5.22 15.94 33.89
CA ALA A 23 6.24 15.11 33.33
C ALA A 23 6.36 15.61 31.89
N LEU A 24 7.45 16.34 31.56
CA LEU A 24 7.86 16.48 30.19
C LEU A 24 8.01 15.01 29.76
N ALA A 25 7.10 14.56 28.93
CA ALA A 25 7.32 13.32 28.20
C ALA A 25 8.71 13.49 27.59
N ALA A 26 9.63 12.58 27.90
CA ALA A 26 10.91 12.63 27.23
C ALA A 26 10.60 12.40 25.76
N ASP A 27 11.00 13.36 24.92
CA ASP A 27 10.88 13.28 23.47
C ASP A 27 11.55 11.97 23.01
N GLY A 28 10.78 11.06 22.44
CA GLY A 28 11.22 9.72 22.09
C GLY A 28 11.77 9.69 20.68
N ALA A 29 12.92 9.05 20.46
CA ALA A 29 13.42 8.87 19.11
C ALA A 29 12.48 7.97 18.27
N PRO A 30 12.31 8.25 16.96
CA PRO A 30 11.57 7.39 16.07
C PRO A 30 12.05 5.94 16.07
N ILE A 31 11.19 5.01 15.74
CA ILE A 31 11.48 3.57 15.63
C ILE A 31 11.37 3.17 14.17
N ALA A 32 12.50 2.94 13.50
CA ALA A 32 12.55 2.49 12.12
C ALA A 32 12.35 0.97 12.03
N GLU A 33 11.63 0.52 10.99
CA GLU A 33 11.25 -0.89 10.80
C GLU A 33 12.12 -1.57 9.74
N ASN A 34 12.50 -2.83 9.99
CA ASN A 34 13.16 -3.64 8.96
C ASN A 34 12.17 -4.03 7.86
N LEU A 35 12.68 -4.14 6.62
CA LEU A 35 11.89 -4.52 5.45
C LEU A 35 12.56 -5.67 4.70
N GLU A 36 11.76 -6.52 4.08
CA GLU A 36 12.23 -7.55 3.16
C GLU A 36 11.49 -7.44 1.83
N LEU A 37 12.26 -7.39 0.73
CA LEU A 37 11.76 -7.30 -0.62
C LEU A 37 12.35 -8.40 -1.50
N THR A 38 11.63 -8.75 -2.55
CA THR A 38 12.12 -9.65 -3.59
C THR A 38 12.02 -8.96 -4.93
N THR A 39 13.04 -9.17 -5.77
CA THR A 39 13.00 -8.77 -7.17
C THR A 39 13.69 -9.81 -8.05
N TYR A 40 13.66 -9.60 -9.36
CA TYR A 40 14.39 -10.39 -10.33
C TYR A 40 15.68 -9.70 -10.75
N ARG A 41 16.58 -10.47 -11.36
CA ARG A 41 17.82 -9.92 -11.93
C ARG A 41 17.53 -8.86 -12.97
N GLY A 42 18.07 -7.65 -12.80
CA GLY A 42 17.91 -6.54 -13.72
C GLY A 42 16.51 -5.90 -13.70
N ILE A 43 15.64 -6.27 -12.75
CA ILE A 43 14.30 -5.72 -12.59
C ILE A 43 14.27 -4.86 -11.33
N SER A 44 13.89 -3.61 -11.48
CA SER A 44 13.75 -2.67 -10.37
C SER A 44 12.56 -3.02 -9.48
N VAL A 45 12.65 -2.69 -8.21
CA VAL A 45 11.57 -2.87 -7.24
C VAL A 45 11.43 -1.63 -6.37
N GLY A 46 10.20 -1.16 -6.24
CA GLY A 46 9.84 -0.09 -5.33
C GLY A 46 9.52 -0.59 -3.93
N GLY A 47 9.66 0.30 -2.95
CA GLY A 47 9.27 0.10 -1.58
C GLY A 47 9.12 1.43 -0.86
N ARG A 48 8.61 1.40 0.37
CA ARG A 48 8.52 2.58 1.23
C ARG A 48 9.15 2.28 2.58
N LEU A 49 10.04 3.15 3.03
CA LEU A 49 10.63 3.08 4.37
C LEU A 49 9.53 3.34 5.42
N LYS A 50 9.63 2.69 6.56
CA LYS A 50 8.65 2.79 7.63
C LYS A 50 9.34 3.17 8.93
N ALA A 51 8.76 4.12 9.64
CA ALA A 51 9.11 4.44 11.01
C ALA A 51 7.86 4.86 11.78
N PHE A 52 7.87 4.61 13.07
CA PHE A 52 6.86 5.07 14.02
C PHE A 52 7.51 6.07 14.95
N ASP A 53 6.91 7.24 15.07
CA ASP A 53 7.28 8.24 16.06
C ASP A 53 6.34 8.14 17.26
N PRO A 54 6.86 8.04 18.52
CA PRO A 54 6.02 7.89 19.71
C PRO A 54 5.10 9.08 19.97
N GLU A 55 5.48 10.29 19.56
CA GLU A 55 4.73 11.53 19.69
C GLU A 55 3.82 11.79 18.49
N GLY A 56 3.95 10.98 17.42
CA GLY A 56 3.19 11.11 16.18
C GLY A 56 3.69 12.24 15.28
N GLU A 57 4.96 12.62 15.42
CA GLU A 57 5.59 13.65 14.60
C GLU A 57 5.96 13.12 13.21
N GLU A 58 6.14 14.03 12.25
CA GLU A 58 6.61 13.69 10.91
C GLU A 58 8.07 13.23 10.96
N VAL A 59 8.38 12.13 10.26
CA VAL A 59 9.73 11.57 10.22
C VAL A 59 10.40 11.79 8.87
N HIS A 60 11.70 12.05 8.89
CA HIS A 60 12.56 12.14 7.71
C HIS A 60 13.50 10.95 7.64
N PHE A 61 13.68 10.38 6.44
CA PHE A 61 14.51 9.21 6.21
C PHE A 61 15.87 9.57 5.65
N ARG A 62 16.89 8.82 6.05
CA ARG A 62 18.25 8.96 5.53
C ARG A 62 18.91 7.59 5.40
N ILE A 63 19.55 7.34 4.24
CA ILE A 63 20.34 6.13 4.02
C ILE A 63 21.64 6.23 4.82
N THR A 64 21.94 5.17 5.55
CA THR A 64 23.15 5.05 6.38
C THR A 64 24.15 4.06 5.78
N THR A 65 23.65 3.03 5.11
CA THR A 65 24.46 2.00 4.45
C THR A 65 23.94 1.78 3.04
N GLU A 66 24.77 2.02 2.03
CA GLU A 66 24.41 1.83 0.62
C GLU A 66 24.39 0.35 0.21
N PRO A 67 23.52 -0.05 -0.75
CA PRO A 67 23.51 -1.40 -1.28
C PRO A 67 24.78 -1.68 -2.10
N ARG A 68 25.18 -2.98 -2.17
CA ARG A 68 26.42 -3.39 -2.87
C ARG A 68 26.15 -4.03 -4.25
N LYS A 69 24.94 -4.44 -4.53
CA LYS A 69 24.60 -5.17 -5.76
C LYS A 69 23.65 -4.41 -6.66
N GLY A 70 23.33 -3.16 -6.34
CA GLY A 70 22.45 -2.31 -7.10
C GLY A 70 22.59 -0.85 -6.75
N SER A 71 21.75 -0.03 -7.32
CA SER A 71 21.58 1.39 -7.00
C SER A 71 20.25 1.63 -6.30
N LEU A 72 20.19 2.68 -5.50
CA LEU A 72 19.03 3.09 -4.72
C LEU A 72 18.73 4.54 -5.02
N THR A 73 17.45 4.85 -5.26
CA THR A 73 16.91 6.22 -5.24
C THR A 73 15.90 6.31 -4.12
N LEU A 74 15.92 7.40 -3.35
CA LEU A 74 15.02 7.65 -2.22
C LEU A 74 14.31 8.98 -2.46
N GLY A 75 12.98 8.99 -2.34
CA GLY A 75 12.16 10.20 -2.31
C GLY A 75 12.05 10.79 -0.90
N ASP A 76 11.58 12.05 -0.82
CA ASP A 76 11.44 12.77 0.45
C ASP A 76 10.36 12.14 1.36
N ASP A 77 9.40 11.45 0.77
CA ASP A 77 8.29 10.75 1.43
C ASP A 77 8.65 9.33 1.93
N GLY A 78 9.92 8.93 1.75
CA GLY A 78 10.41 7.59 2.09
C GLY A 78 10.16 6.53 1.03
N GLU A 79 9.56 6.85 -0.10
CA GLU A 79 9.50 5.94 -1.24
C GLU A 79 10.88 5.76 -1.86
N PHE A 80 11.21 4.52 -2.20
CA PHE A 80 12.49 4.22 -2.82
C PHE A 80 12.34 3.24 -3.98
N VAL A 81 13.29 3.31 -4.90
CA VAL A 81 13.45 2.31 -5.97
C VAL A 81 14.85 1.73 -5.89
N TYR A 82 14.92 0.41 -5.80
CA TYR A 82 16.15 -0.35 -5.88
C TYR A 82 16.28 -1.01 -7.25
N THR A 83 17.40 -0.79 -7.93
CA THR A 83 17.71 -1.38 -9.25
C THR A 83 18.94 -2.28 -9.12
N PRO A 84 18.79 -3.61 -9.28
CA PRO A 84 19.93 -4.53 -9.29
C PRO A 84 20.90 -4.21 -10.42
N ALA A 85 22.19 -4.18 -10.13
CA ALA A 85 23.23 -4.06 -11.17
C ALA A 85 23.30 -5.34 -12.02
N ASP A 86 23.77 -5.18 -13.25
CA ASP A 86 23.85 -6.26 -14.22
C ASP A 86 24.50 -7.53 -13.68
N GLY A 87 23.85 -8.66 -13.92
CA GLY A 87 24.33 -9.98 -13.54
C GLY A 87 24.30 -10.28 -12.04
N LYS A 88 23.93 -9.35 -11.17
CA LYS A 88 23.84 -9.56 -9.73
C LYS A 88 22.69 -10.46 -9.34
N ARG A 89 22.86 -11.22 -8.26
CA ARG A 89 21.88 -12.15 -7.70
C ARG A 89 22.12 -12.43 -6.22
N GLY A 90 21.15 -13.08 -5.58
CA GLY A 90 21.19 -13.40 -4.15
C GLY A 90 20.83 -12.18 -3.32
N ARG A 91 21.15 -12.17 -2.02
CA ARG A 91 20.78 -11.09 -1.12
C ARG A 91 21.68 -9.87 -1.28
N ASP A 92 21.06 -8.71 -1.24
CA ASP A 92 21.66 -7.41 -1.01
C ASP A 92 20.95 -6.73 0.17
N TYR A 93 21.51 -5.65 0.69
CA TYR A 93 20.90 -4.91 1.78
C TYR A 93 21.38 -3.46 1.80
N PHE A 94 20.55 -2.58 2.33
CA PHE A 94 20.93 -1.22 2.68
C PHE A 94 20.38 -0.87 4.07
N GLY A 95 21.00 0.10 4.75
CA GLY A 95 20.59 0.58 6.05
C GLY A 95 19.99 1.97 5.98
N TYR A 96 19.05 2.29 6.88
CA TYR A 96 18.49 3.62 7.00
C TYR A 96 18.14 3.99 8.44
N CYS A 97 18.04 5.28 8.71
CA CYS A 97 17.52 5.83 9.96
C CYS A 97 16.37 6.79 9.66
N ALA A 98 15.48 6.96 10.62
CA ALA A 98 14.46 7.99 10.66
C ALA A 98 14.84 9.06 11.69
N SER A 99 14.52 10.32 11.43
CA SER A 99 14.71 11.43 12.38
C SER A 99 13.43 12.24 12.49
N ASP A 100 13.11 12.71 13.69
CA ASP A 100 12.03 13.64 13.98
C ASP A 100 12.44 15.11 13.76
N PRO A 101 11.52 16.09 13.87
CA PRO A 101 11.81 17.50 13.78
C PRO A 101 12.69 18.03 14.93
N ASN A 102 12.72 17.34 16.08
CA ASN A 102 13.50 17.71 17.26
C ASN A 102 14.96 17.26 17.18
N GLY A 103 15.28 16.44 16.16
CA GLY A 103 16.63 15.94 15.87
C GLY A 103 16.96 14.61 16.54
N ASN A 104 15.98 13.92 17.16
CA ASN A 104 16.20 12.57 17.64
C ASN A 104 16.24 11.60 16.44
N VAL A 105 17.11 10.60 16.50
CA VAL A 105 17.38 9.68 15.40
C VAL A 105 17.16 8.24 15.86
N SER A 106 16.45 7.48 15.05
CA SER A 106 16.22 6.05 15.29
C SER A 106 17.52 5.24 15.27
N GLN A 107 17.46 4.02 15.79
CA GLN A 107 18.48 3.03 15.43
C GLN A 107 18.40 2.70 13.94
N GLU A 108 19.51 2.23 13.37
CA GLU A 108 19.57 1.79 11.98
C GLU A 108 18.64 0.59 11.77
N ALA A 109 17.73 0.70 10.81
CA ALA A 109 16.95 -0.40 10.29
C ALA A 109 17.53 -0.90 8.96
N THR A 110 17.28 -2.17 8.65
CA THR A 110 17.83 -2.84 7.47
C THR A 110 16.73 -3.20 6.49
N VAL A 111 16.93 -2.87 5.21
CA VAL A 111 16.15 -3.39 4.10
C VAL A 111 16.94 -4.51 3.43
N VAL A 112 16.38 -5.71 3.42
CA VAL A 112 16.97 -6.89 2.77
C VAL A 112 16.28 -7.10 1.42
N ILE A 113 17.07 -7.22 0.36
CA ILE A 113 16.56 -7.42 -1.00
C ILE A 113 17.04 -8.78 -1.52
N THR A 114 16.11 -9.65 -1.88
CA THR A 114 16.40 -10.95 -2.47
C THR A 114 16.28 -10.87 -3.99
N ILE A 115 17.42 -10.87 -4.70
CA ILE A 115 17.50 -10.84 -6.16
C ILE A 115 17.43 -12.27 -6.68
N ARG A 116 16.28 -12.66 -7.26
CA ARG A 116 16.05 -13.99 -7.84
C ARG A 116 16.48 -14.04 -9.30
N LYS A 117 16.65 -15.24 -9.81
CA LYS A 117 16.83 -15.45 -11.24
C LYS A 117 15.50 -15.11 -11.93
N THR A 118 15.56 -14.34 -13.00
CA THR A 118 14.38 -14.02 -13.82
C THR A 118 13.67 -15.29 -14.23
N GLY A 119 12.37 -15.33 -14.12
CA GLY A 119 11.51 -16.27 -14.81
C GLY A 119 11.57 -16.04 -16.33
N LYS A 120 10.71 -16.70 -17.10
CA LYS A 120 10.60 -16.47 -18.54
C LYS A 120 9.77 -15.23 -18.89
N GLY A 121 9.41 -14.40 -17.91
CA GLY A 121 8.61 -13.19 -18.07
C GLY A 121 9.35 -12.15 -18.90
N ALA A 122 8.68 -11.59 -19.88
CA ALA A 122 9.17 -10.48 -20.67
C ALA A 122 9.18 -9.23 -19.77
N GLY A 123 10.33 -8.57 -19.63
CA GLY A 123 10.37 -7.22 -19.13
C GLY A 123 9.67 -6.30 -20.13
N TYR A 124 8.99 -5.29 -19.62
CA TYR A 124 8.40 -4.23 -20.44
C TYR A 124 9.43 -3.14 -20.71
N ALA A 125 9.46 -2.61 -21.92
CA ALA A 125 10.46 -1.63 -22.32
C ALA A 125 10.28 -0.27 -21.61
N ASP A 126 9.07 0.04 -21.18
CA ASP A 126 8.64 1.30 -20.59
C ASP A 126 8.55 1.27 -19.05
N THR A 127 8.86 0.14 -18.41
CA THR A 127 8.88 0.04 -16.93
C THR A 127 10.29 0.05 -16.34
N ALA A 128 11.32 0.00 -17.17
CA ALA A 128 12.69 -0.12 -16.72
C ALA A 128 13.10 1.01 -15.74
N GLY A 129 13.50 0.63 -14.55
CA GLY A 129 13.89 1.56 -13.48
C GLY A 129 12.72 2.17 -12.70
N LEU A 130 11.47 1.82 -13.00
CA LEU A 130 10.31 2.27 -12.27
C LEU A 130 10.01 1.36 -11.07
N SER A 131 9.32 1.88 -10.08
CA SER A 131 8.90 1.14 -8.88
C SER A 131 8.00 -0.06 -9.20
N CYS A 132 7.13 0.10 -10.18
CA CYS A 132 6.16 -0.91 -10.63
C CYS A 132 6.76 -2.01 -11.52
N GLU A 133 8.03 -1.93 -11.93
CA GLU A 133 8.63 -2.87 -12.89
C GLU A 133 8.52 -4.32 -12.43
N TYR A 134 8.82 -4.59 -11.17
CA TYR A 134 8.70 -5.93 -10.59
C TYR A 134 7.25 -6.40 -10.55
N ALA A 135 6.33 -5.54 -10.14
CA ALA A 135 4.91 -5.87 -10.06
C ALA A 135 4.34 -6.22 -11.44
N ALA A 136 4.64 -5.41 -12.46
CA ALA A 136 4.23 -5.66 -13.84
C ALA A 136 4.75 -7.01 -14.36
N CYS A 137 6.01 -7.35 -14.06
CA CYS A 137 6.58 -8.65 -14.46
C CYS A 137 5.88 -9.83 -13.77
N VAL A 138 5.66 -9.77 -12.45
CA VAL A 138 5.04 -10.86 -11.70
C VAL A 138 3.59 -11.07 -12.10
N LEU A 139 2.82 -10.01 -12.26
CA LEU A 139 1.42 -10.11 -12.67
C LEU A 139 1.28 -10.64 -14.09
N ALA A 140 2.19 -10.26 -15.01
CA ALA A 140 2.24 -10.83 -16.35
C ALA A 140 2.59 -12.33 -16.36
N GLU A 141 3.53 -12.77 -15.52
CA GLU A 141 3.87 -14.20 -15.37
C GLU A 141 2.69 -15.03 -14.85
N LYS A 142 1.85 -14.42 -13.99
CA LYS A 142 0.61 -15.03 -13.49
C LYS A 142 -0.55 -14.94 -14.51
N GLY A 143 -0.39 -14.20 -15.60
CA GLY A 143 -1.44 -13.97 -16.59
C GLY A 143 -2.55 -13.03 -16.14
N LEU A 144 -2.36 -12.33 -15.02
CA LEU A 144 -3.37 -11.45 -14.41
C LEU A 144 -3.39 -10.07 -15.09
N PHE A 145 -2.26 -9.38 -15.16
CA PHE A 145 -2.17 -8.03 -15.69
C PHE A 145 -1.06 -7.95 -16.72
N THR A 146 -1.42 -7.90 -17.98
CA THR A 146 -0.46 -7.94 -19.10
C THR A 146 -0.44 -6.59 -19.84
N GLY A 147 0.72 -6.28 -20.41
CA GLY A 147 0.87 -5.19 -21.35
C GLY A 147 0.54 -5.61 -22.79
N ARG A 148 0.80 -4.74 -23.72
CA ARG A 148 0.58 -4.99 -25.15
C ARG A 148 1.89 -4.99 -25.95
N CYS A 149 1.90 -5.69 -27.07
CA CYS A 149 3.03 -5.70 -27.99
C CYS A 149 2.79 -4.67 -29.10
N VAL A 150 3.66 -3.67 -29.18
CA VAL A 150 3.62 -2.62 -30.19
C VAL A 150 4.95 -2.63 -30.97
N CYS A 151 4.91 -2.84 -32.25
CA CYS A 151 6.10 -2.91 -33.11
C CYS A 151 7.20 -3.85 -32.60
N GLY A 152 6.82 -4.98 -32.01
CA GLY A 152 7.76 -5.98 -31.46
C GLY A 152 8.31 -5.67 -30.07
N GLN A 153 7.90 -4.60 -29.44
CA GLN A 153 8.22 -4.27 -28.06
C GLN A 153 7.00 -4.51 -27.17
N TYR A 154 7.24 -5.05 -25.98
CA TYR A 154 6.22 -5.18 -24.96
C TYR A 154 6.20 -3.92 -24.10
N LEU A 155 5.04 -3.28 -24.02
CA LEU A 155 4.78 -2.06 -23.24
C LEU A 155 3.74 -2.36 -22.18
N PHE A 156 3.97 -1.88 -20.97
CA PHE A 156 3.03 -1.97 -19.86
C PHE A 156 2.14 -0.73 -19.74
N GLU A 157 2.67 0.40 -20.16
CA GLU A 157 2.03 1.73 -20.12
C GLU A 157 1.69 2.16 -18.67
N PRO A 158 2.71 2.23 -17.78
CA PRO A 158 2.51 2.40 -16.35
C PRO A 158 1.80 3.69 -15.96
N GLU A 159 1.88 4.74 -16.79
CA GLU A 159 1.26 6.05 -16.56
C GLU A 159 -0.20 6.15 -17.06
N GLU A 160 -0.64 5.19 -17.88
CA GLU A 160 -2.04 5.14 -18.33
C GLU A 160 -2.96 4.81 -17.16
N THR A 161 -4.16 5.40 -17.16
CA THR A 161 -5.15 5.12 -16.13
C THR A 161 -5.81 3.77 -16.34
N VAL A 162 -6.10 3.05 -15.25
CA VAL A 162 -6.90 1.82 -15.27
C VAL A 162 -8.37 2.18 -15.29
N THR A 163 -9.15 1.50 -16.12
CA THR A 163 -10.61 1.70 -16.15
C THR A 163 -11.33 0.92 -15.05
N CYS A 164 -12.57 1.30 -14.74
CA CYS A 164 -13.41 0.63 -13.75
C CYS A 164 -13.61 -0.86 -14.10
N GLY A 165 -13.83 -1.16 -15.39
CA GLY A 165 -14.01 -2.53 -15.86
C GLY A 165 -12.73 -3.35 -15.77
N GLU A 166 -11.59 -2.80 -16.20
CA GLU A 166 -10.28 -3.45 -16.06
C GLU A 166 -9.95 -3.73 -14.59
N PHE A 167 -10.10 -2.73 -13.72
CA PHE A 167 -9.78 -2.91 -12.31
C PHE A 167 -10.69 -3.94 -11.64
N LEU A 168 -11.99 -3.94 -11.95
CA LEU A 168 -12.92 -4.94 -11.41
C LEU A 168 -12.48 -6.37 -11.79
N THR A 169 -12.19 -6.59 -13.07
CA THR A 169 -11.70 -7.89 -13.55
C THR A 169 -10.43 -8.32 -12.81
N LEU A 170 -9.41 -7.43 -12.79
CA LEU A 170 -8.14 -7.68 -12.11
C LEU A 170 -8.31 -7.96 -10.61
N CYS A 171 -9.20 -7.22 -9.94
CA CYS A 171 -9.50 -7.39 -8.54
C CYS A 171 -10.13 -8.76 -8.24
N MET A 172 -11.14 -9.17 -9.04
CA MET A 172 -11.81 -10.47 -8.87
C MET A 172 -10.83 -11.62 -9.12
N GLU A 173 -10.08 -11.59 -10.22
CA GLU A 173 -9.07 -12.61 -10.54
C GLU A 173 -7.97 -12.68 -9.47
N THR A 174 -7.49 -11.53 -8.95
CA THR A 174 -6.50 -11.47 -7.87
C THR A 174 -7.03 -12.11 -6.59
N ALA A 175 -8.30 -11.86 -6.26
CA ALA A 175 -8.95 -12.43 -5.08
C ALA A 175 -9.35 -13.91 -5.25
N GLY A 176 -9.17 -14.49 -6.44
CA GLY A 176 -9.59 -15.85 -6.76
C GLY A 176 -11.12 -16.01 -6.85
N ILE A 177 -11.82 -14.93 -7.16
CA ILE A 177 -13.27 -14.93 -7.37
C ILE A 177 -13.53 -15.22 -8.84
N GLU A 178 -14.08 -16.41 -9.11
CA GLU A 178 -14.36 -16.87 -10.48
C GLU A 178 -15.51 -16.08 -11.11
N PRO A 179 -15.42 -15.77 -12.42
CA PRO A 179 -16.52 -15.12 -13.13
C PRO A 179 -17.75 -16.02 -13.14
N VAL A 180 -18.94 -15.40 -13.03
CA VAL A 180 -20.20 -16.13 -13.08
C VAL A 180 -20.63 -16.29 -14.53
N GLU A 181 -20.79 -17.54 -15.00
CA GLU A 181 -21.41 -17.79 -16.32
C GLU A 181 -22.88 -17.34 -16.29
N THR A 182 -23.15 -16.17 -16.84
CA THR A 182 -24.51 -15.65 -16.96
C THR A 182 -25.26 -16.45 -18.02
N ALA A 183 -26.12 -17.36 -17.61
CA ALA A 183 -27.24 -17.75 -18.49
C ALA A 183 -28.02 -16.44 -18.74
N VAL A 184 -28.13 -16.02 -20.01
CA VAL A 184 -28.82 -14.81 -20.46
C VAL A 184 -30.12 -14.65 -19.67
N SER A 185 -30.08 -13.95 -18.55
CA SER A 185 -31.26 -13.65 -17.75
C SER A 185 -31.95 -12.43 -18.35
N THR A 186 -33.20 -12.60 -18.69
CA THR A 186 -34.12 -11.59 -19.25
C THR A 186 -34.47 -10.46 -18.28
N GLU A 187 -33.78 -10.34 -17.13
CA GLU A 187 -34.01 -9.31 -16.11
C GLU A 187 -32.85 -8.34 -15.96
N ALA A 188 -32.07 -8.11 -17.03
CA ALA A 188 -30.94 -7.20 -17.05
C ALA A 188 -31.39 -5.72 -17.14
N GLU A 189 -31.92 -5.16 -16.05
CA GLU A 189 -32.19 -3.72 -15.96
C GLU A 189 -31.28 -2.96 -14.96
N VAL A 190 -30.26 -3.59 -14.37
CA VAL A 190 -29.52 -2.90 -13.28
C VAL A 190 -28.13 -2.39 -13.69
N THR A 191 -27.46 -3.00 -14.64
CA THR A 191 -26.17 -2.46 -15.14
C THR A 191 -26.02 -2.81 -16.62
N ALA A 192 -26.02 -1.81 -17.51
CA ALA A 192 -25.67 -1.99 -18.92
C ALA A 192 -24.14 -2.14 -19.08
N ALA A 193 -23.55 -3.12 -18.40
CA ALA A 193 -22.13 -3.39 -18.50
C ALA A 193 -21.80 -4.07 -19.83
N PRO A 194 -20.65 -3.76 -20.48
CA PRO A 194 -20.19 -4.47 -21.65
C PRO A 194 -20.06 -5.98 -21.39
N ALA A 195 -20.34 -6.79 -22.40
CA ALA A 195 -20.40 -8.25 -22.24
C ALA A 195 -19.09 -8.87 -21.66
N TRP A 196 -17.95 -8.28 -21.94
CA TRP A 196 -16.65 -8.76 -21.45
C TRP A 196 -16.45 -8.62 -19.95
N VAL A 197 -17.10 -7.62 -19.31
CA VAL A 197 -16.98 -7.38 -17.86
C VAL A 197 -18.22 -7.85 -17.09
N GLN A 198 -19.34 -8.11 -17.75
CA GLN A 198 -20.62 -8.46 -17.10
C GLN A 198 -20.48 -9.65 -16.14
N GLN A 199 -19.78 -10.71 -16.53
CA GLN A 199 -19.52 -11.87 -15.69
C GLN A 199 -18.79 -11.55 -14.37
N TYR A 200 -17.93 -10.54 -14.37
CA TYR A 200 -17.21 -10.07 -13.16
C TYR A 200 -18.07 -9.11 -12.34
N VAL A 201 -18.95 -8.33 -12.98
CA VAL A 201 -19.98 -7.54 -12.29
C VAL A 201 -20.91 -8.47 -11.51
N ASP A 202 -21.41 -9.54 -12.14
CA ASP A 202 -22.28 -10.52 -11.49
C ASP A 202 -21.54 -11.25 -10.35
N ALA A 203 -20.28 -11.61 -10.54
CA ALA A 203 -19.44 -12.21 -9.49
C ALA A 203 -19.26 -11.26 -8.30
N ALA A 204 -18.91 -9.99 -8.56
CA ALA A 204 -18.77 -8.98 -7.51
C ALA A 204 -20.06 -8.78 -6.72
N MET A 205 -21.19 -8.68 -7.41
CA MET A 205 -22.51 -8.54 -6.77
C MET A 205 -22.84 -9.77 -5.91
N SER A 206 -22.57 -10.98 -6.37
CA SER A 206 -22.83 -12.22 -5.61
C SER A 206 -21.99 -12.32 -4.33
N GLU A 207 -20.77 -11.81 -4.36
CA GLU A 207 -19.87 -11.73 -3.20
C GLU A 207 -20.10 -10.49 -2.32
N GLY A 208 -21.03 -9.60 -2.72
CA GLY A 208 -21.32 -8.35 -2.03
C GLY A 208 -20.16 -7.35 -2.10
N CYS A 209 -19.33 -7.46 -3.15
CA CYS A 209 -18.27 -6.50 -3.42
C CYS A 209 -18.86 -5.26 -4.12
N PRO A 210 -18.50 -4.03 -3.69
CA PRO A 210 -18.86 -2.84 -4.43
C PRO A 210 -18.28 -2.86 -5.84
N ILE A 211 -19.09 -2.44 -6.80
CA ILE A 211 -18.62 -2.27 -8.19
C ILE A 211 -17.95 -0.89 -8.26
N PRO A 212 -16.72 -0.76 -8.78
CA PRO A 212 -16.04 0.51 -8.87
C PRO A 212 -16.81 1.44 -9.83
N THR A 213 -17.20 2.62 -9.34
CA THR A 213 -17.89 3.64 -10.13
C THR A 213 -17.08 4.92 -10.18
N PHE A 214 -17.28 5.70 -11.22
CA PHE A 214 -16.71 7.04 -11.33
C PHE A 214 -17.79 8.08 -11.02
N GLY A 215 -17.66 8.76 -9.88
CA GLY A 215 -18.68 9.70 -9.38
C GLY A 215 -19.95 9.00 -8.88
N GLU A 216 -21.06 9.77 -8.80
CA GLU A 216 -22.36 9.28 -8.33
C GLU A 216 -23.22 8.61 -9.43
N GLY A 217 -22.58 8.11 -10.48
CA GLY A 217 -23.25 7.57 -11.67
C GLY A 217 -23.45 6.05 -11.68
N ALA A 218 -24.06 5.56 -12.76
CA ALA A 218 -24.10 4.15 -13.10
C ALA A 218 -22.70 3.65 -13.41
N PHE A 219 -22.48 2.31 -13.32
CA PHE A 219 -21.22 1.69 -13.69
C PHE A 219 -20.86 2.00 -15.15
N ASP A 220 -19.68 2.56 -15.35
CA ASP A 220 -19.09 2.81 -16.66
C ASP A 220 -17.73 2.06 -16.72
N ALA A 221 -17.69 1.01 -17.51
CA ALA A 221 -16.52 0.14 -17.62
C ALA A 221 -15.29 0.87 -18.18
N ASP A 222 -15.48 1.90 -18.99
CA ASP A 222 -14.43 2.65 -19.68
C ASP A 222 -13.97 3.89 -18.89
N ALA A 223 -14.70 4.28 -17.83
CA ALA A 223 -14.31 5.40 -16.99
C ALA A 223 -13.06 5.06 -16.14
N PRO A 224 -12.18 6.04 -15.85
CA PRO A 224 -11.04 5.82 -14.97
C PRO A 224 -11.49 5.41 -13.56
N VAL A 225 -10.85 4.40 -12.98
CA VAL A 225 -11.11 4.03 -11.58
C VAL A 225 -10.40 5.00 -10.63
N THR A 226 -11.11 5.45 -9.59
CA THR A 226 -10.49 6.21 -8.50
C THR A 226 -9.90 5.28 -7.44
N LEU A 227 -8.92 5.76 -6.69
CA LEU A 227 -8.32 5.01 -5.58
C LEU A 227 -9.37 4.59 -4.54
N GLY A 228 -10.31 5.49 -4.22
CA GLY A 228 -11.37 5.21 -3.26
C GLY A 228 -12.27 4.07 -3.71
N ALA A 229 -12.75 4.11 -4.96
CA ALA A 229 -13.56 3.05 -5.55
C ALA A 229 -12.80 1.72 -5.63
N ALA A 230 -11.55 1.77 -6.08
CA ALA A 230 -10.67 0.61 -6.12
C ALA A 230 -10.45 0.00 -4.72
N ALA A 231 -10.20 0.84 -3.72
CA ALA A 231 -9.99 0.41 -2.34
C ALA A 231 -11.23 -0.28 -1.76
N GLN A 232 -12.43 0.24 -1.99
CA GLN A 232 -13.68 -0.39 -1.54
C GLN A 232 -13.85 -1.80 -2.14
N THR A 233 -13.69 -1.91 -3.45
CA THR A 233 -13.81 -3.19 -4.15
C THR A 233 -12.79 -4.19 -3.63
N LEU A 234 -11.53 -3.79 -3.56
CA LEU A 234 -10.42 -4.67 -3.15
C LEU A 234 -10.51 -5.06 -1.68
N SER A 235 -10.80 -4.12 -0.75
CA SER A 235 -10.96 -4.42 0.69
C SER A 235 -12.02 -5.49 0.89
N LYS A 236 -13.13 -5.40 0.18
CA LYS A 236 -14.22 -6.36 0.27
C LYS A 236 -13.87 -7.70 -0.37
N ALA A 237 -13.27 -7.69 -1.56
CA ALA A 237 -12.84 -8.91 -2.26
C ALA A 237 -11.81 -9.70 -1.45
N LEU A 238 -10.89 -9.02 -0.76
CA LEU A 238 -9.90 -9.62 0.13
C LEU A 238 -10.47 -9.98 1.51
N ARG A 239 -11.75 -9.69 1.78
CA ARG A 239 -12.41 -9.94 3.08
C ARG A 239 -11.62 -9.32 4.24
N ILE A 240 -11.13 -8.09 4.05
CA ILE A 240 -10.42 -7.37 5.10
C ILE A 240 -11.41 -7.03 6.21
N THR A 241 -11.01 -7.30 7.46
CA THR A 241 -11.85 -6.99 8.63
C THR A 241 -12.00 -5.48 8.76
N PRO A 242 -13.23 -4.96 8.80
CA PRO A 242 -13.46 -3.53 8.95
C PRO A 242 -12.81 -2.99 10.21
N LEU A 243 -12.12 -1.85 10.10
CA LEU A 243 -11.62 -1.13 11.25
C LEU A 243 -12.80 -0.61 12.08
N ALA A 244 -12.70 -0.72 13.41
CA ALA A 244 -13.66 -0.11 14.32
C ALA A 244 -13.55 1.42 14.15
N SER A 245 -14.47 1.99 13.36
CA SER A 245 -14.46 3.42 13.04
C SER A 245 -14.77 4.24 14.28
N ALA A 246 -13.86 5.16 14.60
CA ALA A 246 -14.09 6.18 15.64
C ALA A 246 -14.95 7.35 15.11
N ASN A 247 -15.07 7.54 13.81
CA ASN A 247 -15.76 8.68 13.17
C ASN A 247 -16.92 8.23 12.28
N VAL A 248 -18.13 8.63 12.64
CA VAL A 248 -19.37 8.33 11.91
C VAL A 248 -19.49 9.12 10.59
N GLU A 249 -18.67 10.16 10.40
CA GLU A 249 -18.72 11.07 9.25
C GLU A 249 -17.79 10.70 8.09
N GLU A 250 -17.02 9.62 8.22
CA GLU A 250 -16.03 9.23 7.21
C GLU A 250 -16.69 8.50 6.04
N SER A 251 -16.28 8.86 4.80
CA SER A 251 -16.79 8.18 3.59
C SER A 251 -16.38 6.70 3.59
N ALA A 252 -17.15 5.86 2.90
CA ALA A 252 -16.83 4.45 2.76
C ALA A 252 -15.52 4.23 2.01
N GLU A 253 -15.16 5.13 1.09
CA GLU A 253 -13.91 5.15 0.33
C GLU A 253 -12.70 5.45 1.22
N ALA A 254 -12.78 6.51 2.03
CA ALA A 254 -11.71 6.87 2.96
C ALA A 254 -11.46 5.74 3.97
N ARG A 255 -12.52 5.11 4.46
CA ARG A 255 -12.42 3.95 5.35
C ARG A 255 -11.73 2.76 4.68
N ALA A 256 -12.09 2.44 3.43
CA ALA A 256 -11.47 1.35 2.68
C ALA A 256 -9.96 1.61 2.45
N ILE A 257 -9.58 2.86 2.16
CA ILE A 257 -8.15 3.24 2.05
C ILE A 257 -7.42 2.97 3.37
N GLN A 258 -8.00 3.36 4.51
CA GLN A 258 -7.40 3.10 5.83
C GLN A 258 -7.30 1.60 6.13
N GLU A 259 -8.32 0.79 5.77
CA GLU A 259 -8.29 -0.66 5.91
C GLU A 259 -7.15 -1.29 5.10
N LEU A 260 -6.98 -0.88 3.84
CA LEU A 260 -5.88 -1.34 3.00
C LEU A 260 -4.51 -0.86 3.53
N ALA A 261 -4.44 0.37 4.03
CA ALA A 261 -3.22 0.90 4.62
C ALA A 261 -2.82 0.17 5.91
N ALA A 262 -3.79 -0.18 6.77
CA ALA A 262 -3.55 -0.99 7.96
C ALA A 262 -3.00 -2.39 7.63
N CYS A 263 -3.33 -2.91 6.43
CA CYS A 263 -2.76 -4.15 5.90
C CYS A 263 -1.43 -3.94 5.14
N GLY A 264 -0.92 -2.71 5.06
CA GLY A 264 0.32 -2.39 4.34
C GLY A 264 0.20 -2.36 2.82
N LEU A 265 -1.02 -2.38 2.28
CA LEU A 265 -1.27 -2.39 0.84
C LEU A 265 -1.15 -1.01 0.20
N LEU A 266 -1.54 0.03 0.93
CA LEU A 266 -1.52 1.44 0.48
C LEU A 266 -0.81 2.32 1.52
N PRO A 267 -0.24 3.46 1.13
CA PRO A 267 0.08 4.54 2.05
C PRO A 267 -1.20 5.26 2.52
N LEU A 268 -1.15 5.88 3.71
CA LEU A 268 -2.32 6.56 4.32
C LEU A 268 -2.64 7.92 3.69
N ASP A 269 -1.71 8.52 2.98
CA ASP A 269 -1.74 9.91 2.51
C ASP A 269 -2.29 10.10 1.10
N MET A 270 -2.83 9.05 0.49
CA MET A 270 -3.40 9.13 -0.86
C MET A 270 -4.86 9.62 -0.84
N ALA A 271 -5.18 10.55 -1.73
CA ALA A 271 -6.55 11.06 -1.88
C ALA A 271 -7.46 10.07 -2.61
N ALA A 272 -8.68 9.89 -2.11
CA ALA A 272 -9.64 8.92 -2.64
C ALA A 272 -10.05 9.19 -4.09
N GLU A 273 -10.06 10.46 -4.50
CA GLU A 273 -10.47 10.93 -5.83
C GLU A 273 -9.38 10.77 -6.90
N THR A 274 -8.17 10.38 -6.49
CA THR A 274 -7.07 10.18 -7.44
C THR A 274 -7.34 8.98 -8.34
N SER A 275 -7.25 9.16 -9.65
CA SER A 275 -7.34 8.04 -10.59
C SER A 275 -6.09 7.15 -10.50
N LEU A 276 -6.29 5.83 -10.48
CA LEU A 276 -5.21 4.86 -10.44
C LEU A 276 -4.55 4.73 -11.81
N THR A 277 -3.22 4.78 -11.83
CA THR A 277 -2.44 4.38 -13.01
C THR A 277 -2.23 2.86 -13.04
N ARG A 278 -1.87 2.33 -14.21
CA ARG A 278 -1.56 0.90 -14.38
C ARG A 278 -0.38 0.47 -13.51
N GLY A 279 0.63 1.34 -13.35
CA GLY A 279 1.76 1.11 -12.44
C GLY A 279 1.32 0.96 -10.99
N GLN A 280 0.53 1.92 -10.49
CA GLN A 280 -0.01 1.90 -9.13
C GLN A 280 -0.94 0.70 -8.88
N ALA A 281 -1.81 0.39 -9.85
CA ALA A 281 -2.68 -0.79 -9.77
C ALA A 281 -1.87 -2.09 -9.70
N ALA A 282 -0.80 -2.20 -10.49
CA ALA A 282 0.07 -3.37 -10.46
C ALA A 282 0.75 -3.56 -9.08
N GLU A 283 1.27 -2.50 -8.49
CA GLU A 283 1.86 -2.55 -7.15
C GLU A 283 0.83 -2.95 -6.08
N LEU A 284 -0.37 -2.37 -6.14
CA LEU A 284 -1.46 -2.68 -5.22
C LEU A 284 -1.89 -4.16 -5.33
N LEU A 285 -2.10 -4.65 -6.56
CA LEU A 285 -2.51 -6.02 -6.81
C LEU A 285 -1.42 -7.05 -6.44
N LEU A 286 -0.15 -6.72 -6.67
CA LEU A 286 0.96 -7.58 -6.22
C LEU A 286 0.98 -7.71 -4.70
N LYS A 287 0.83 -6.60 -3.96
CA LYS A 287 0.74 -6.64 -2.48
C LYS A 287 -0.48 -7.42 -2.00
N ALA A 288 -1.61 -7.29 -2.71
CA ALA A 288 -2.81 -8.07 -2.43
C ALA A 288 -2.57 -9.58 -2.58
N LEU A 289 -1.90 -10.00 -3.66
CA LEU A 289 -1.50 -11.40 -3.86
C LEU A 289 -0.58 -11.91 -2.74
N GLN A 290 0.40 -11.11 -2.33
CA GLN A 290 1.31 -11.45 -1.23
C GLN A 290 0.54 -11.63 0.08
N LEU A 291 -0.40 -10.74 0.37
CA LEU A 291 -1.27 -10.85 1.55
C LEU A 291 -2.12 -12.13 1.53
N ILE A 292 -2.63 -12.53 0.36
CA ILE A 292 -3.38 -13.78 0.20
C ILE A 292 -2.47 -14.99 0.46
N GLU A 293 -1.25 -14.98 -0.12
CA GLU A 293 -0.27 -16.06 0.05
C GLU A 293 0.19 -16.20 1.53
N GLU A 294 0.23 -15.11 2.29
CA GLU A 294 0.56 -15.14 3.73
C GLU A 294 -0.58 -15.67 4.62
N ARG A 295 -1.83 -15.57 4.14
CA ARG A 295 -3.02 -16.02 4.90
C ARG A 295 -3.41 -17.48 4.63
N GLY A 296 -2.96 -18.06 3.51
CA GLY A 296 -3.26 -19.44 3.10
C GLY A 296 -2.23 -20.42 3.59
#